data_ce3f8056b9cb697028d9a262a9ada204
#
_entry.id   ce3f8056b9cb697028d9a262a9ada204
#
_cell.length_a   1.000
_cell.length_b   1.000
_cell.length_c   1.000
_cell.angle_alpha   90.00
_cell.angle_beta   90.00
_cell.angle_gamma   90.00
#
_symmetry.space_group_name_H-M   'P 1'
#
loop_
_entity.id
_entity.type
_entity.pdbx_description
1 polymer ?
#
loop_
_entity_poly.entity_id
_entity_poly.type
_entity_poly.pdbx_seq_one_letter_code
_entity_poly.pdbx_strand_id
1 'polypeptide(L)'
;QLGIDPSTGAFAEGGVTEQTIQSFKNMNAILTEAGYTMNDVVKTTVFLADMNDFAAMNTVYASQFEGAFPARSAVAVKTLPKNGLVEIEVIAVKE
;
A
#
# COMPACT_ATOMS: atom_id res chain seq x y z
N GLN A 1 2.09 -5.19 2.51
CA GLN A 1 2.85 -5.24 1.24
C GLN A 1 3.84 -4.11 1.15
N LEU A 2 5.06 -4.44 0.80
CA LEU A 2 6.09 -3.48 0.42
C LEU A 2 6.00 -3.19 -1.09
N GLY A 3 6.66 -2.13 -1.53
CA GLY A 3 6.73 -1.77 -2.95
C GLY A 3 7.80 -2.53 -3.73
N ILE A 4 7.88 -3.84 -3.53
CA ILE A 4 8.84 -4.69 -4.22
C ILE A 4 8.21 -5.24 -5.48
N ASP A 5 8.89 -5.06 -6.61
CA ASP A 5 8.46 -5.63 -7.88
C ASP A 5 8.75 -7.13 -7.87
N PRO A 6 7.72 -8.00 -7.97
CA PRO A 6 7.94 -9.45 -7.91
C PRO A 6 8.76 -10.00 -9.08
N SER A 7 8.82 -9.28 -10.20
CA SER A 7 9.60 -9.72 -11.36
C SER A 7 11.10 -9.51 -11.16
N THR A 8 11.51 -8.58 -10.30
CA THR A 8 12.93 -8.25 -10.07
C THR A 8 13.40 -8.58 -8.66
N GLY A 9 12.48 -8.67 -7.71
CA GLY A 9 12.80 -8.81 -6.29
C GLY A 9 13.35 -7.53 -5.65
N ALA A 10 13.31 -6.41 -6.35
CA ALA A 10 13.80 -5.12 -5.88
C ALA A 10 12.65 -4.12 -5.74
N PHE A 11 12.85 -3.07 -4.94
CA PHE A 11 11.88 -1.98 -4.86
C PHE A 11 11.68 -1.32 -6.22
N ALA A 12 10.45 -0.87 -6.49
CA ALA A 12 10.18 0.00 -7.62
C ALA A 12 11.07 1.24 -7.52
N GLU A 13 11.66 1.63 -8.64
CA GLU A 13 12.55 2.78 -8.70
C GLU A 13 11.75 4.08 -8.67
N GLY A 14 12.29 5.10 -8.03
CA GLY A 14 11.75 6.45 -8.07
C GLY A 14 11.37 7.02 -6.70
N GLY A 15 11.22 6.22 -5.66
CA GLY A 15 10.94 6.68 -4.31
C GLY A 15 9.57 6.27 -3.80
N VAL A 16 9.01 7.06 -2.86
CA VAL A 16 7.79 6.65 -2.14
C VAL A 16 6.57 6.54 -3.04
N THR A 17 6.44 7.42 -4.03
CA THR A 17 5.31 7.36 -4.98
C THR A 17 5.30 6.03 -5.72
N GLU A 18 6.43 5.66 -6.32
CA GLU A 18 6.56 4.42 -7.09
C GLU A 18 6.45 3.20 -6.20
N GLN A 19 7.01 3.23 -5.00
CA GLN A 19 6.87 2.14 -4.03
C GLN A 19 5.42 1.98 -3.58
N THR A 20 4.68 3.08 -3.41
CA THR A 20 3.26 3.02 -3.05
C THR A 20 2.44 2.41 -4.19
N ILE A 21 2.67 2.83 -5.43
CA ILE A 21 2.01 2.24 -6.60
C ILE A 21 2.26 0.74 -6.66
N GLN A 22 3.51 0.31 -6.49
CA GLN A 22 3.86 -1.10 -6.55
C GLN A 22 3.25 -1.90 -5.39
N SER A 23 3.21 -1.31 -4.19
CA SER A 23 2.57 -1.93 -3.03
C SER A 23 1.09 -2.24 -3.32
N PHE A 24 0.37 -1.29 -3.91
CA PHE A 24 -1.03 -1.49 -4.29
C PHE A 24 -1.19 -2.51 -5.42
N LYS A 25 -0.29 -2.54 -6.39
CA LYS A 25 -0.30 -3.59 -7.44
C LYS A 25 -0.17 -4.97 -6.81
N ASN A 26 0.78 -5.13 -5.89
CA ASN A 26 1.01 -6.40 -5.21
C ASN A 26 -0.22 -6.81 -4.39
N MET A 27 -0.80 -5.86 -3.67
CA MET A 27 -1.99 -6.08 -2.87
C MET A 27 -3.19 -6.48 -3.72
N ASN A 28 -3.41 -5.77 -4.82
CA ASN A 28 -4.51 -6.07 -5.73
C ASN A 28 -4.37 -7.47 -6.34
N ALA A 29 -3.16 -7.88 -6.68
CA ALA A 29 -2.90 -9.23 -7.18
C ALA A 29 -3.28 -10.29 -6.13
N ILE A 30 -2.92 -10.08 -4.86
CA ILE A 30 -3.26 -10.98 -3.77
C ILE A 30 -4.78 -11.03 -3.55
N LEU A 31 -5.43 -9.88 -3.52
CA LEU A 31 -6.89 -9.80 -3.34
C LEU A 31 -7.62 -10.51 -4.48
N THR A 32 -7.20 -10.26 -5.72
CA THR A 32 -7.79 -10.91 -6.89
C THR A 32 -7.66 -12.43 -6.83
N GLU A 33 -6.48 -12.93 -6.47
CA GLU A 33 -6.24 -14.37 -6.30
C GLU A 33 -7.13 -14.98 -5.24
N ALA A 34 -7.42 -14.22 -4.17
CA ALA A 34 -8.30 -14.65 -3.09
C ALA A 34 -9.80 -14.47 -3.40
N GLY A 35 -10.14 -13.93 -4.56
CA GLY A 35 -11.52 -13.68 -4.95
C GLY A 35 -12.11 -12.38 -4.42
N TYR A 36 -11.26 -11.42 -4.05
CA TYR A 36 -11.65 -10.13 -3.49
C TYR A 36 -11.31 -9.01 -4.47
N THR A 37 -11.86 -7.82 -4.21
CA THR A 37 -11.52 -6.59 -4.92
C THR A 37 -11.14 -5.50 -3.92
N MET A 38 -10.63 -4.38 -4.41
CA MET A 38 -10.34 -3.22 -3.56
C MET A 38 -11.60 -2.68 -2.86
N ASN A 39 -12.79 -2.88 -3.44
CA ASN A 39 -14.05 -2.48 -2.81
C ASN A 39 -14.37 -3.28 -1.55
N ASP A 40 -13.76 -4.44 -1.36
CA ASP A 40 -13.95 -5.28 -0.19
C ASP A 40 -13.04 -4.87 0.98
N VAL A 41 -12.10 -3.95 0.76
CA VAL A 41 -11.18 -3.47 1.80
C VAL A 41 -11.93 -2.58 2.78
N VAL A 42 -11.90 -2.94 4.05
CA VAL A 42 -12.60 -2.19 5.11
C VAL A 42 -11.67 -1.44 6.03
N LYS A 43 -10.40 -1.84 6.09
CA LYS A 43 -9.40 -1.22 6.96
C LYS A 43 -8.04 -1.30 6.30
N THR A 44 -7.28 -0.20 6.37
CA THR A 44 -5.88 -0.17 5.97
C THR A 44 -5.01 0.34 7.10
N THR A 45 -3.76 -0.10 7.11
CA THR A 45 -2.70 0.50 7.91
C THR A 45 -1.54 0.83 7.00
N VAL A 46 -1.09 2.07 7.03
CA VAL A 46 0.03 2.56 6.23
C VAL A 46 1.19 2.84 7.15
N PHE A 47 2.31 2.18 6.90
CA PHE A 47 3.57 2.38 7.62
C PHE A 47 4.53 3.12 6.70
N LEU A 48 5.07 4.23 7.19
CA LEU A 48 6.02 5.06 6.45
C LEU A 48 7.37 5.07 7.16
N ALA A 49 8.45 5.12 6.40
CA ALA A 49 9.77 5.36 6.96
C ALA A 49 9.92 6.81 7.43
N ASP A 50 9.19 7.74 6.81
CA ASP A 50 9.25 9.17 7.09
C ASP A 50 7.87 9.78 6.86
N MET A 51 7.30 10.44 7.86
CA MET A 51 5.99 11.11 7.71
C MET A 51 6.01 12.28 6.71
N ASN A 52 7.18 12.79 6.35
CA ASN A 52 7.28 13.78 5.27
C ASN A 52 6.85 13.22 3.92
N ASP A 53 6.81 11.89 3.77
CA ASP A 53 6.35 11.21 2.56
C ASP A 53 4.84 11.01 2.53
N PHE A 54 4.11 11.45 3.58
CA PHE A 54 2.68 11.20 3.69
C PHE A 54 1.89 11.76 2.50
N ALA A 55 2.15 13.01 2.12
CA ALA A 55 1.39 13.65 1.05
C ALA A 55 1.55 12.92 -0.29
N ALA A 56 2.78 12.52 -0.64
CA ALA A 56 3.06 11.80 -1.88
C ALA A 56 2.40 10.40 -1.85
N MET A 57 2.52 9.69 -0.74
CA MET A 57 1.84 8.41 -0.54
C MET A 57 0.33 8.58 -0.66
N ASN A 58 -0.22 9.60 -0.02
CA ASN A 58 -1.67 9.80 0.04
C ASN A 58 -2.28 10.13 -1.32
N THR A 59 -1.55 10.79 -2.20
CA THR A 59 -1.99 11.05 -3.57
C THR A 59 -2.24 9.73 -4.32
N VAL A 60 -1.32 8.77 -4.19
CA VAL A 60 -1.49 7.44 -4.77
C VAL A 60 -2.62 6.69 -4.07
N TYR A 61 -2.63 6.72 -2.74
CA TYR A 61 -3.64 6.04 -1.92
C TYR A 61 -5.05 6.44 -2.35
N ALA A 62 -5.29 7.75 -2.48
CA ALA A 62 -6.61 8.27 -2.84
C ALA A 62 -7.07 7.78 -4.21
N SER A 63 -6.15 7.54 -5.14
CA SER A 63 -6.48 7.05 -6.48
C SER A 63 -6.86 5.57 -6.52
N GLN A 64 -6.60 4.82 -5.45
CA GLN A 64 -6.82 3.37 -5.42
C GLN A 64 -8.24 2.97 -5.03
N PHE A 65 -9.01 3.89 -4.46
CA PHE A 65 -10.35 3.60 -3.96
C PHE A 65 -11.39 4.44 -4.69
N GLU A 66 -12.47 3.79 -5.10
CA GLU A 66 -13.63 4.45 -5.70
C GLU A 66 -14.74 4.52 -4.65
N GLY A 67 -15.41 5.67 -4.56
CA GLY A 67 -16.50 5.87 -3.61
C GLY A 67 -15.97 6.05 -2.20
N ALA A 68 -16.38 5.21 -1.26
CA ALA A 68 -16.01 5.34 0.15
C ALA A 68 -14.59 4.83 0.40
N PHE A 69 -13.84 5.54 1.25
CA PHE A 69 -12.53 5.09 1.70
C PHE A 69 -12.68 4.13 2.89
N PRO A 70 -11.79 3.12 2.99
CA PRO A 70 -11.75 2.29 4.20
C PRO A 70 -11.25 3.09 5.39
N ALA A 71 -11.51 2.58 6.59
CA ALA A 71 -10.88 3.12 7.79
C ALA A 71 -9.36 3.00 7.65
N ARG A 72 -8.60 3.98 8.16
CA ARG A 72 -7.15 4.01 7.97
C ARG A 72 -6.43 4.51 9.21
N SER A 73 -5.29 3.86 9.49
CA SER A 73 -4.24 4.41 10.35
C SER A 73 -3.00 4.61 9.49
N ALA A 74 -2.29 5.71 9.69
CA ALA A 74 -1.04 5.99 8.99
C ALA A 74 -0.02 6.52 10.00
N VAL A 75 1.12 5.85 10.09
CA VAL A 75 2.16 6.16 11.07
C VAL A 75 3.54 6.04 10.44
N ALA A 76 4.51 6.77 10.97
CA ALA A 76 5.91 6.53 10.67
C ALA A 76 6.46 5.52 11.67
N VAL A 77 7.32 4.64 11.20
CA VAL A 77 7.99 3.64 12.01
C VAL A 77 9.50 3.87 11.95
N LYS A 78 10.25 3.23 12.84
CA LYS A 78 11.69 3.41 12.87
C LYS A 78 12.34 2.88 11.60
N THR A 79 11.95 1.70 11.15
CA THR A 79 12.54 1.04 9.98
C THR A 79 11.55 0.04 9.43
N LEU A 80 11.40 0.01 8.11
CA LEU A 80 10.64 -1.03 7.42
C LEU A 80 11.57 -2.13 6.92
N PRO A 81 11.03 -3.33 6.67
CA PRO A 81 11.83 -4.40 6.08
C PRO A 81 12.55 -3.94 4.81
N LYS A 82 13.81 -4.35 4.67
CA LYS A 82 14.66 -4.02 3.51
C LYS A 82 14.81 -2.51 3.27
N ASN A 83 14.61 -1.69 4.32
CA ASN A 83 14.65 -0.23 4.24
C ASN A 83 13.63 0.34 3.26
N GLY A 84 12.46 -0.29 3.15
CA GLY A 84 11.36 0.24 2.36
C GLY A 84 10.90 1.60 2.86
N LEU A 85 10.30 2.38 1.97
CA LEU A 85 9.78 3.71 2.29
C LEU A 85 8.33 3.65 2.75
N VAL A 86 7.59 2.63 2.32
CA VAL A 86 6.18 2.44 2.66
C VAL A 86 5.85 0.96 2.72
N GLU A 87 4.96 0.61 3.64
CA GLU A 87 4.34 -0.70 3.69
C GLU A 87 2.86 -0.53 4.00
N ILE A 88 1.99 -1.25 3.29
CA ILE A 88 0.55 -1.13 3.46
C ILE A 88 -0.03 -2.51 3.74
N GLU A 89 -0.82 -2.61 4.80
CA GLU A 89 -1.62 -3.79 5.06
C GLU A 89 -3.10 -3.46 4.96
N VAL A 90 -3.91 -4.44 4.58
CA VAL A 90 -5.35 -4.26 4.47
C VAL A 90 -6.07 -5.43 5.12
N ILE A 91 -7.30 -5.15 5.54
CA ILE A 91 -8.28 -6.16 5.91
C ILE A 91 -9.42 -6.05 4.92
N ALA A 92 -9.74 -7.14 4.24
CA ALA A 92 -10.84 -7.21 3.30
C ALA A 92 -11.89 -8.19 3.82
N VAL A 93 -13.15 -7.83 3.65
CA VAL A 93 -14.27 -8.64 4.09
C VAL A 93 -15.24 -8.78 2.93
N LYS A 94 -15.73 -9.99 2.71
CA LYS A 94 -16.67 -10.29 1.65
C LYS A 94 -17.85 -11.07 2.22
N GLU A 95 -19.03 -10.58 1.91
CA GLU A 95 -20.27 -11.24 2.30
C GLU A 95 -20.67 -12.38 1.35
#